data_596bd01ce0d22a5a33c6856bc2ae16ff
#
_entry.id   596bd01ce0d22a5a33c6856bc2ae16ff
#
_cell.length_a   1.000
_cell.length_b   1.000
_cell.length_c   1.000
_cell.angle_alpha   90.00
_cell.angle_beta   90.00
_cell.angle_gamma   90.00
#
_symmetry.space_group_name_H-M   'P 1'
#
loop_
_entity.id
_entity.type
_entity.pdbx_description
1 polymer ?
#
loop_
_entity_poly.entity_id
_entity_poly.type
_entity_poly.pdbx_seq_one_letter_code
_entity_poly.pdbx_strand_id
1 'polypeptide(L)'
;HDFETKQLRAVRFEGDIAIGSRTRIYDSSIANYHIGEDCYIDDVLRMECRHRSSFGEGVGVSAVNENGGRTAYLYRDLTAQTAYLMTMMRNRPEAVERIIAMIKERAEEHASTIAKVGRGTTIIGSRFIREVNIEEDVTIEGVSHLENGTVGRGSLMGVDVRAKEFILSDDARVEGASSLERCFVGEKTMIANEFTAVDTLFFANCHLENGE
;
A
#
# COMPACT_ATOMS: atom_id res chain seq x y z
N HIS A 1 -19.73 -22.80 3.15
CA HIS A 1 -20.04 -21.38 3.24
C HIS A 1 -21.10 -21.08 2.20
N ASP A 2 -22.27 -20.66 2.64
CA ASP A 2 -23.40 -20.32 1.78
C ASP A 2 -23.14 -18.98 1.09
N PHE A 3 -22.53 -19.07 -0.09
CA PHE A 3 -22.44 -17.91 -1.00
C PHE A 3 -23.83 -17.70 -1.64
N GLU A 4 -24.47 -16.60 -1.35
CA GLU A 4 -25.62 -16.19 -2.14
C GLU A 4 -25.11 -15.74 -3.53
N THR A 5 -25.63 -16.36 -4.59
CA THR A 5 -25.27 -16.04 -5.99
C THR A 5 -25.46 -14.56 -6.37
N LYS A 6 -26.21 -13.80 -5.58
CA LYS A 6 -26.41 -12.36 -5.72
C LYS A 6 -25.19 -11.51 -5.30
N GLN A 7 -24.22 -12.10 -4.62
CA GLN A 7 -23.01 -11.39 -4.13
C GLN A 7 -21.91 -11.30 -5.19
N LEU A 8 -21.98 -12.11 -6.24
CA LEU A 8 -21.01 -12.15 -7.32
C LEU A 8 -21.68 -11.97 -8.67
N ARG A 9 -21.19 -11.04 -9.50
CA ARG A 9 -21.68 -10.82 -10.87
C ARG A 9 -20.51 -10.45 -11.80
N ALA A 10 -20.38 -11.13 -12.93
CA ALA A 10 -19.37 -10.88 -13.97
C ALA A 10 -17.94 -10.80 -13.42
N VAL A 11 -17.56 -11.72 -12.52
CA VAL A 11 -16.26 -11.75 -11.86
C VAL A 11 -15.40 -12.85 -12.46
N ARG A 12 -14.13 -12.53 -12.70
CA ARG A 12 -13.10 -13.52 -13.06
C ARG A 12 -12.16 -13.73 -11.89
N PHE A 13 -12.08 -14.97 -11.42
CA PHE A 13 -11.13 -15.39 -10.38
C PHE A 13 -10.03 -16.26 -10.95
N GLU A 14 -8.80 -16.10 -10.44
CA GLU A 14 -7.63 -16.90 -10.82
C GLU A 14 -6.76 -17.17 -9.59
N GLY A 15 -6.21 -18.39 -9.47
CA GLY A 15 -5.31 -18.78 -8.39
C GLY A 15 -6.00 -18.99 -7.04
N ASP A 16 -5.33 -18.63 -5.95
CA ASP A 16 -5.82 -18.82 -4.59
C ASP A 16 -6.71 -17.63 -4.18
N ILE A 17 -8.00 -17.93 -3.96
CA ILE A 17 -9.02 -16.93 -3.62
C ILE A 17 -9.79 -17.39 -2.39
N ALA A 18 -9.83 -16.54 -1.38
CA ALA A 18 -10.72 -16.66 -0.23
C ALA A 18 -11.59 -15.41 -0.12
N ILE A 19 -12.89 -15.58 0.15
CA ILE A 19 -13.84 -14.46 0.24
C ILE A 19 -14.64 -14.58 1.53
N GLY A 20 -14.62 -13.52 2.32
CA GLY A 20 -15.36 -13.43 3.57
C GLY A 20 -16.88 -13.27 3.37
N SER A 21 -17.62 -13.47 4.44
CA SER A 21 -19.08 -13.37 4.46
C SER A 21 -19.54 -11.92 4.12
N ARG A 22 -20.74 -11.80 3.53
CA ARG A 22 -21.38 -10.53 3.15
C ARG A 22 -20.60 -9.65 2.16
N THR A 23 -19.49 -10.15 1.61
CA THR A 23 -18.71 -9.47 0.58
C THR A 23 -19.39 -9.53 -0.77
N ARG A 24 -19.41 -8.42 -1.49
CA ARG A 24 -20.02 -8.27 -2.82
C ARG A 24 -18.96 -7.87 -3.83
N ILE A 25 -18.89 -8.59 -4.94
CA ILE A 25 -17.90 -8.36 -5.99
C ILE A 25 -18.62 -8.35 -7.35
N TYR A 26 -18.43 -7.28 -8.11
CA TYR A 26 -19.05 -7.10 -9.41
C TYR A 26 -18.03 -6.67 -10.45
N ASP A 27 -18.26 -7.07 -11.70
CA ASP A 27 -17.56 -6.61 -12.90
C ASP A 27 -16.02 -6.49 -12.74
N SER A 28 -15.40 -7.47 -12.07
CA SER A 28 -13.99 -7.38 -11.63
C SER A 28 -13.15 -8.62 -11.96
N SER A 29 -11.83 -8.45 -12.10
CA SER A 29 -10.87 -9.53 -12.30
C SER A 29 -9.88 -9.60 -11.12
N ILE A 30 -9.87 -10.73 -10.40
CA ILE A 30 -9.11 -10.89 -9.15
C ILE A 30 -8.27 -12.15 -9.18
N ALA A 31 -6.99 -12.06 -8.81
CA ALA A 31 -6.08 -13.20 -8.76
C ALA A 31 -5.22 -13.21 -7.47
N ASN A 32 -5.19 -14.34 -6.76
CA ASN A 32 -4.40 -14.58 -5.56
C ASN A 32 -4.64 -13.52 -4.45
N TYR A 33 -5.91 -13.35 -4.06
CA TYR A 33 -6.32 -12.45 -2.99
C TYR A 33 -7.21 -13.15 -1.96
N HIS A 34 -6.95 -12.92 -0.70
CA HIS A 34 -7.85 -13.24 0.40
C HIS A 34 -8.61 -11.98 0.81
N ILE A 35 -9.91 -11.97 0.58
CA ILE A 35 -10.80 -10.83 0.77
C ILE A 35 -11.60 -11.04 2.06
N GLY A 36 -11.58 -10.06 2.93
CA GLY A 36 -12.28 -10.07 4.21
C GLY A 36 -13.80 -10.02 4.09
N GLU A 37 -14.46 -9.89 5.23
CA GLU A 37 -15.92 -9.77 5.33
C GLU A 37 -16.39 -8.34 5.00
N ASP A 38 -17.66 -8.21 4.65
CA ASP A 38 -18.33 -6.92 4.43
C ASP A 38 -17.65 -6.01 3.39
N CYS A 39 -16.86 -6.57 2.47
CA CYS A 39 -16.20 -5.80 1.41
C CYS A 39 -17.15 -5.52 0.24
N TYR A 40 -16.89 -4.41 -0.46
CA TYR A 40 -17.55 -4.06 -1.70
C TYR A 40 -16.51 -3.78 -2.79
N ILE A 41 -16.50 -4.59 -3.86
CA ILE A 41 -15.55 -4.47 -4.98
C ILE A 41 -16.35 -4.39 -6.26
N ASP A 42 -16.18 -3.31 -7.04
CA ASP A 42 -16.95 -3.09 -8.27
C ASP A 42 -16.09 -2.39 -9.33
N ASP A 43 -16.22 -2.84 -10.57
CA ASP A 43 -15.53 -2.27 -11.74
C ASP A 43 -14.01 -2.15 -11.54
N VAL A 44 -13.37 -3.27 -11.13
CA VAL A 44 -11.91 -3.35 -10.99
C VAL A 44 -11.33 -4.14 -12.15
N LEU A 45 -10.62 -3.42 -13.04
CA LEU A 45 -10.09 -4.04 -14.26
C LEU A 45 -9.16 -5.21 -13.95
N ARG A 46 -8.24 -5.04 -12.98
CA ARG A 46 -7.36 -6.09 -12.53
C ARG A 46 -6.81 -5.86 -11.13
N MET A 47 -7.09 -6.78 -10.23
CA MET A 47 -6.49 -6.87 -8.88
C MET A 47 -5.75 -8.21 -8.77
N GLU A 48 -4.42 -8.20 -8.68
CA GLU A 48 -3.62 -9.42 -8.78
C GLU A 48 -2.38 -9.41 -7.88
N CYS A 49 -2.03 -10.59 -7.34
CA CYS A 49 -0.74 -10.86 -6.71
C CYS A 49 -0.09 -12.04 -7.46
N ARG A 50 0.81 -11.76 -8.39
CA ARG A 50 1.44 -12.78 -9.25
C ARG A 50 2.83 -13.15 -8.82
N HIS A 51 3.49 -12.28 -8.10
CA HIS A 51 4.84 -12.47 -7.61
C HIS A 51 4.87 -12.46 -6.09
N ARG A 52 5.90 -13.07 -5.50
CA ARG A 52 6.14 -12.93 -4.07
C ARG A 52 6.53 -11.48 -3.79
N SER A 53 5.74 -10.81 -2.97
CA SER A 53 5.89 -9.39 -2.64
C SER A 53 5.97 -9.22 -1.13
N SER A 54 6.77 -8.28 -0.67
CA SER A 54 6.78 -7.78 0.71
C SER A 54 5.80 -6.62 0.92
N PHE A 55 5.00 -6.30 -0.11
CA PHE A 55 3.97 -5.27 -0.05
C PHE A 55 4.50 -3.89 0.39
N GLY A 56 5.67 -3.51 -0.17
CA GLY A 56 6.35 -2.25 0.13
C GLY A 56 7.30 -2.28 1.33
N GLU A 57 7.25 -3.32 2.18
CA GLU A 57 8.22 -3.44 3.27
C GLU A 57 9.62 -3.79 2.74
N GLY A 58 10.66 -3.22 3.35
CA GLY A 58 12.05 -3.44 2.94
C GLY A 58 12.50 -2.65 1.71
N VAL A 59 11.63 -1.85 1.10
CA VAL A 59 12.01 -0.94 -0.01
C VAL A 59 12.91 0.16 0.51
N GLY A 60 14.02 0.39 -0.18
CA GLY A 60 14.98 1.44 0.16
C GLY A 60 14.56 2.80 -0.42
N VAL A 61 14.57 3.83 0.42
CA VAL A 61 14.23 5.21 0.08
C VAL A 61 15.41 6.11 0.30
N SER A 62 15.81 6.87 -0.69
CA SER A 62 16.97 7.77 -0.66
C SER A 62 16.61 9.21 -0.27
N ALA A 63 15.68 9.38 0.66
CA ALA A 63 15.07 10.66 1.04
C ALA A 63 16.04 11.76 1.55
N VAL A 64 17.27 11.42 1.96
CA VAL A 64 18.25 12.38 2.52
C VAL A 64 19.53 12.34 1.71
N ASN A 65 19.44 12.29 0.38
CA ASN A 65 20.61 11.87 -0.36
C ASN A 65 20.90 12.63 -1.65
N GLU A 66 21.47 13.79 -1.53
CA GLU A 66 22.06 14.49 -2.69
C GLU A 66 23.33 13.78 -3.23
N ASN A 67 24.02 12.97 -2.44
CA ASN A 67 25.32 12.37 -2.76
C ASN A 67 25.44 10.83 -2.63
N GLY A 68 24.34 10.12 -2.44
CA GLY A 68 24.35 8.66 -2.26
C GLY A 68 24.68 8.14 -0.84
N GLY A 69 24.13 7.00 -0.45
CA GLY A 69 24.55 6.25 0.73
C GLY A 69 23.78 6.49 2.03
N ARG A 70 22.61 7.15 1.99
CA ARG A 70 21.74 7.32 3.15
C ARG A 70 20.35 6.80 2.83
N THR A 71 20.17 5.50 2.92
CA THR A 71 18.90 4.85 2.61
C THR A 71 18.12 4.58 3.88
N ALA A 72 16.90 5.07 3.97
CA ALA A 72 15.90 4.58 4.90
C ALA A 72 15.15 3.40 4.25
N TYR A 73 14.70 2.44 5.06
CA TYR A 73 13.95 1.30 4.56
C TYR A 73 12.51 1.39 5.05
N LEU A 74 11.56 1.20 4.14
CA LEU A 74 10.14 1.24 4.43
C LEU A 74 9.73 0.03 5.28
N TYR A 75 8.86 0.27 6.25
CA TYR A 75 8.10 -0.74 6.98
C TYR A 75 6.91 -0.06 7.67
N ARG A 76 5.89 -0.84 8.04
CA ARG A 76 4.60 -0.30 8.52
C ARG A 76 4.69 0.65 9.71
N ASP A 77 5.58 0.35 10.65
CA ASP A 77 5.76 1.12 11.89
C ASP A 77 6.91 2.13 11.78
N LEU A 78 7.23 2.60 10.57
CA LEU A 78 8.32 3.55 10.34
C LEU A 78 8.03 4.88 11.03
N THR A 79 8.95 5.31 11.87
CA THR A 79 8.89 6.60 12.56
C THR A 79 10.02 7.54 12.10
N ALA A 80 9.83 8.84 12.30
CA ALA A 80 10.87 9.82 12.02
C ALA A 80 12.18 9.52 12.78
N GLN A 81 12.06 9.02 14.01
CA GLN A 81 13.21 8.62 14.82
C GLN A 81 13.98 7.46 14.20
N THR A 82 13.27 6.41 13.73
CA THR A 82 13.92 5.26 13.11
C THR A 82 14.54 5.64 11.76
N ALA A 83 13.86 6.45 10.96
CA ALA A 83 14.42 6.99 9.72
C ALA A 83 15.67 7.82 9.98
N TYR A 84 15.67 8.68 11.02
CA TYR A 84 16.84 9.43 11.45
C TYR A 84 18.00 8.51 11.85
N LEU A 85 17.73 7.45 12.62
CA LEU A 85 18.76 6.49 13.02
C LEU A 85 19.42 5.83 11.80
N MET A 86 18.63 5.38 10.82
CA MET A 86 19.16 4.74 9.61
C MET A 86 20.00 5.69 8.74
N THR A 87 19.62 6.97 8.67
CA THR A 87 20.21 7.91 7.72
C THR A 87 21.30 8.80 8.31
N MET A 88 21.26 9.10 9.59
CA MET A 88 22.13 10.11 10.23
C MET A 88 23.17 9.54 11.19
N MET A 89 23.00 8.33 11.74
CA MET A 89 23.93 7.76 12.71
C MET A 89 25.14 7.07 12.08
N ARG A 90 25.90 7.80 11.25
CA ARG A 90 27.09 7.28 10.57
C ARG A 90 28.23 6.84 11.49
N ASN A 91 28.26 7.36 12.70
CA ASN A 91 29.27 7.01 13.70
C ASN A 91 29.03 5.67 14.39
N ARG A 92 27.91 5.00 14.07
CA ARG A 92 27.53 3.68 14.61
C ARG A 92 27.04 2.73 13.51
N PRO A 93 27.88 2.38 12.54
CA PRO A 93 27.48 1.58 11.38
C PRO A 93 26.88 0.22 11.78
N GLU A 94 27.45 -0.46 12.77
CA GLU A 94 26.94 -1.75 13.24
C GLU A 94 25.49 -1.67 13.78
N ALA A 95 25.13 -0.57 14.46
CA ALA A 95 23.76 -0.38 14.94
C ALA A 95 22.78 -0.14 13.78
N VAL A 96 23.21 0.65 12.79
CA VAL A 96 22.42 0.91 11.57
C VAL A 96 22.21 -0.39 10.78
N GLU A 97 23.26 -1.17 10.59
CA GLU A 97 23.18 -2.47 9.90
C GLU A 97 22.23 -3.44 10.59
N ARG A 98 22.21 -3.48 11.92
CA ARG A 98 21.27 -4.30 12.69
C ARG A 98 19.82 -3.85 12.48
N ILE A 99 19.55 -2.55 12.51
CA ILE A 99 18.20 -2.02 12.24
C ILE A 99 17.76 -2.42 10.83
N ILE A 100 18.62 -2.23 9.83
CA ILE A 100 18.31 -2.60 8.45
C ILE A 100 18.08 -4.10 8.31
N ALA A 101 18.89 -4.93 8.95
CA ALA A 101 18.75 -6.39 8.94
C ALA A 101 17.40 -6.81 9.52
N MET A 102 16.99 -6.25 10.65
CA MET A 102 15.68 -6.53 11.26
C MET A 102 14.51 -6.14 10.34
N ILE A 103 14.59 -4.98 9.66
CA ILE A 103 13.55 -4.53 8.72
C ILE A 103 13.46 -5.50 7.53
N LYS A 104 14.59 -5.94 6.97
CA LYS A 104 14.63 -6.88 5.86
C LYS A 104 14.12 -8.26 6.24
N GLU A 105 14.49 -8.75 7.43
CA GLU A 105 13.97 -10.02 7.96
C GLU A 105 12.44 -9.97 8.11
N ARG A 106 11.91 -8.91 8.70
CA ARG A 106 10.46 -8.68 8.79
C ARG A 106 9.79 -8.63 7.42
N ALA A 107 10.38 -7.94 6.45
CA ALA A 107 9.85 -7.87 5.09
C ALA A 107 9.79 -9.26 4.43
N GLU A 108 10.78 -10.11 4.65
CA GLU A 108 10.79 -11.51 4.18
C GLU A 108 9.74 -12.38 4.87
N GLU A 109 9.53 -12.20 6.17
CA GLU A 109 8.48 -12.91 6.94
C GLU A 109 7.07 -12.56 6.45
N HIS A 110 6.83 -11.31 6.07
CA HIS A 110 5.55 -10.84 5.55
C HIS A 110 5.37 -11.09 4.06
N ALA A 111 6.45 -11.40 3.33
CA ALA A 111 6.39 -11.60 1.90
C ALA A 111 5.53 -12.81 1.51
N SER A 112 4.59 -12.58 0.60
CA SER A 112 3.63 -13.59 0.17
C SER A 112 3.36 -13.49 -1.33
N THR A 113 2.83 -14.58 -1.90
CA THR A 113 2.24 -14.63 -3.24
C THR A 113 0.72 -14.42 -3.22
N ILE A 114 0.15 -14.22 -2.02
CA ILE A 114 -1.27 -13.97 -1.81
C ILE A 114 -1.38 -12.64 -1.06
N ALA A 115 -2.08 -11.70 -1.63
CA ALA A 115 -2.36 -10.42 -1.00
C ALA A 115 -3.70 -10.47 -0.24
N LYS A 116 -3.94 -9.47 0.60
CA LYS A 116 -5.13 -9.43 1.47
C LYS A 116 -5.91 -8.13 1.27
N VAL A 117 -7.22 -8.25 1.42
CA VAL A 117 -8.16 -7.12 1.57
C VAL A 117 -8.84 -7.27 2.91
N GLY A 118 -8.66 -6.31 3.78
CA GLY A 118 -9.26 -6.27 5.11
C GLY A 118 -10.78 -6.06 5.08
N ARG A 119 -11.42 -6.35 6.20
CA ARG A 119 -12.88 -6.23 6.37
C ARG A 119 -13.36 -4.78 6.11
N GLY A 120 -14.59 -4.65 5.61
CA GLY A 120 -15.24 -3.35 5.44
C GLY A 120 -14.68 -2.48 4.32
N THR A 121 -13.75 -3.00 3.53
CA THR A 121 -13.07 -2.27 2.46
C THR A 121 -13.95 -2.09 1.23
N THR A 122 -13.89 -0.91 0.63
CA THR A 122 -14.58 -0.56 -0.61
C THR A 122 -13.56 -0.26 -1.70
N ILE A 123 -13.69 -0.93 -2.86
CA ILE A 123 -12.82 -0.72 -4.04
C ILE A 123 -13.72 -0.55 -5.26
N ILE A 124 -13.67 0.62 -5.90
CA ILE A 124 -14.57 0.96 -7.02
C ILE A 124 -13.80 1.59 -8.17
N GLY A 125 -14.16 1.25 -9.42
CA GLY A 125 -13.70 1.93 -10.63
C GLY A 125 -12.20 1.96 -10.85
N SER A 126 -11.48 0.97 -10.34
CA SER A 126 -10.02 0.98 -10.29
C SER A 126 -9.40 0.17 -11.43
N ARG A 127 -8.26 0.64 -11.96
CA ARG A 127 -7.65 -0.05 -13.11
C ARG A 127 -6.73 -1.19 -12.69
N PHE A 128 -5.64 -0.89 -12.03
CA PHE A 128 -4.60 -1.89 -11.69
C PHE A 128 -4.22 -1.81 -10.23
N ILE A 129 -4.40 -2.91 -9.50
CA ILE A 129 -3.95 -3.10 -8.13
C ILE A 129 -3.10 -4.36 -8.12
N ARG A 130 -1.77 -4.23 -7.98
CA ARG A 130 -0.81 -5.33 -8.07
C ARG A 130 0.05 -5.44 -6.84
N GLU A 131 0.13 -6.63 -6.27
CA GLU A 131 0.95 -6.89 -5.07
C GLU A 131 0.71 -5.85 -3.97
N VAL A 132 -0.57 -5.57 -3.64
CA VAL A 132 -0.94 -4.57 -2.62
C VAL A 132 -1.74 -5.24 -1.52
N ASN A 133 -1.26 -5.11 -0.28
CA ASN A 133 -2.05 -5.42 0.91
C ASN A 133 -2.93 -4.22 1.28
N ILE A 134 -4.19 -4.49 1.50
CA ILE A 134 -5.20 -3.49 1.87
C ILE A 134 -5.75 -3.87 3.23
N GLU A 135 -5.63 -2.98 4.19
CA GLU A 135 -6.11 -3.22 5.56
C GLU A 135 -7.63 -3.00 5.69
N GLU A 136 -8.15 -3.00 6.92
CA GLU A 136 -9.58 -2.85 7.18
C GLU A 136 -10.10 -1.43 6.90
N ASP A 137 -11.37 -1.34 6.56
CA ASP A 137 -12.13 -0.07 6.42
C ASP A 137 -11.50 0.93 5.43
N VAL A 138 -10.77 0.44 4.43
CA VAL A 138 -10.12 1.24 3.38
C VAL A 138 -11.11 1.59 2.27
N THR A 139 -10.96 2.78 1.69
CA THR A 139 -11.66 3.19 0.48
C THR A 139 -10.66 3.42 -0.66
N ILE A 140 -10.85 2.72 -1.78
CA ILE A 140 -10.09 2.90 -3.02
C ILE A 140 -11.09 3.22 -4.14
N GLU A 141 -10.99 4.39 -4.72
CA GLU A 141 -11.93 4.85 -5.73
C GLU A 141 -11.20 5.43 -6.95
N GLY A 142 -11.36 4.81 -8.10
CA GLY A 142 -10.86 5.33 -9.37
C GLY A 142 -9.34 5.36 -9.50
N VAL A 143 -8.59 4.57 -8.75
CA VAL A 143 -7.12 4.58 -8.87
C VAL A 143 -6.66 4.08 -10.23
N SER A 144 -5.64 4.73 -10.78
CA SER A 144 -5.04 4.30 -12.05
C SER A 144 -4.07 3.13 -11.89
N HIS A 145 -3.19 3.16 -10.88
CA HIS A 145 -2.18 2.11 -10.69
C HIS A 145 -1.63 2.08 -9.27
N LEU A 146 -1.77 0.93 -8.61
CA LEU A 146 -1.09 0.62 -7.36
C LEU A 146 -0.21 -0.61 -7.55
N GLU A 147 1.06 -0.55 -7.10
CA GLU A 147 2.01 -1.66 -7.24
C GLU A 147 2.94 -1.77 -6.03
N ASN A 148 3.10 -2.99 -5.51
CA ASN A 148 3.98 -3.34 -4.40
C ASN A 148 3.85 -2.38 -3.21
N GLY A 149 2.72 -2.46 -2.52
CA GLY A 149 2.44 -1.54 -1.42
C GLY A 149 1.51 -2.06 -0.34
N THR A 150 1.37 -1.27 0.68
CA THR A 150 0.41 -1.48 1.78
C THR A 150 -0.44 -0.22 1.95
N VAL A 151 -1.76 -0.42 2.07
CA VAL A 151 -2.71 0.64 2.41
C VAL A 151 -3.23 0.39 3.80
N GLY A 152 -2.90 1.27 4.73
CA GLY A 152 -3.27 1.19 6.14
C GLY A 152 -4.76 1.37 6.39
N ARG A 153 -5.22 0.98 7.58
CA ARG A 153 -6.62 0.97 7.98
C ARG A 153 -7.24 2.38 7.89
N GLY A 154 -8.50 2.44 7.45
CA GLY A 154 -9.27 3.69 7.37
C GLY A 154 -8.77 4.68 6.33
N SER A 155 -7.78 4.30 5.53
CA SER A 155 -7.18 5.17 4.53
C SER A 155 -8.03 5.30 3.27
N LEU A 156 -7.76 6.37 2.50
CA LEU A 156 -8.42 6.64 1.24
C LEU A 156 -7.40 6.82 0.12
N MET A 157 -7.62 6.15 -1.01
CA MET A 157 -6.91 6.39 -2.26
C MET A 157 -7.91 6.75 -3.35
N GLY A 158 -7.79 7.97 -3.86
CA GLY A 158 -8.78 8.57 -4.77
C GLY A 158 -8.43 8.47 -6.25
N VAL A 159 -9.21 9.22 -7.02
CA VAL A 159 -9.22 9.15 -8.49
C VAL A 159 -7.85 9.47 -9.09
N ASP A 160 -7.47 8.66 -10.09
CA ASP A 160 -6.24 8.77 -10.89
C ASP A 160 -4.93 8.70 -10.09
N VAL A 161 -4.98 8.32 -8.82
CA VAL A 161 -3.78 8.09 -8.01
C VAL A 161 -2.94 6.97 -8.61
N ARG A 162 -1.61 7.18 -8.60
CA ARG A 162 -0.59 6.18 -8.92
C ARG A 162 0.36 6.05 -7.75
N ALA A 163 0.59 4.83 -7.30
CA ALA A 163 1.55 4.58 -6.24
C ALA A 163 2.33 3.29 -6.50
N LYS A 164 3.65 3.36 -6.34
CA LYS A 164 4.55 2.22 -6.52
C LYS A 164 5.55 2.16 -5.37
N GLU A 165 5.76 0.94 -4.83
CA GLU A 165 6.70 0.71 -3.74
C GLU A 165 6.42 1.65 -2.56
N PHE A 166 5.22 1.54 -2.00
CA PHE A 166 4.72 2.51 -1.03
C PHE A 166 4.15 1.86 0.23
N ILE A 167 4.13 2.64 1.29
CA ILE A 167 3.36 2.32 2.51
C ILE A 167 2.52 3.54 2.89
N LEU A 168 1.20 3.36 2.93
CA LEU A 168 0.27 4.27 3.59
C LEU A 168 -0.02 3.74 5.00
N SER A 169 0.16 4.59 6.00
CA SER A 169 -0.25 4.31 7.38
C SER A 169 -1.75 4.57 7.57
N ASP A 170 -2.26 4.28 8.76
CA ASP A 170 -3.69 4.39 9.09
C ASP A 170 -4.23 5.82 8.90
N ASP A 171 -5.48 5.91 8.47
CA ASP A 171 -6.21 7.17 8.24
C ASP A 171 -5.55 8.15 7.25
N ALA A 172 -4.57 7.70 6.45
CA ALA A 172 -3.92 8.53 5.44
C ALA A 172 -4.79 8.67 4.18
N ARG A 173 -4.64 9.79 3.48
CA ARG A 173 -5.40 10.08 2.26
C ARG A 173 -4.48 10.49 1.13
N VAL A 174 -4.67 9.90 -0.05
CA VAL A 174 -3.97 10.28 -1.28
C VAL A 174 -5.01 10.43 -2.38
N GLU A 175 -5.16 11.60 -2.95
CA GLU A 175 -6.24 11.95 -3.87
C GLU A 175 -5.75 12.77 -5.07
N GLY A 176 -6.64 12.99 -6.04
CA GLY A 176 -6.51 14.01 -7.07
C GLY A 176 -5.30 13.80 -8.01
N ALA A 177 -5.21 12.65 -8.68
CA ALA A 177 -4.17 12.32 -9.65
C ALA A 177 -2.73 12.39 -9.11
N SER A 178 -2.56 12.29 -7.80
CA SER A 178 -1.24 12.29 -7.15
C SER A 178 -0.42 11.06 -7.50
N SER A 179 0.91 11.22 -7.59
CA SER A 179 1.85 10.16 -7.98
C SER A 179 2.93 9.96 -6.92
N LEU A 180 3.04 8.74 -6.41
CA LEU A 180 3.98 8.37 -5.36
C LEU A 180 4.89 7.22 -5.85
N GLU A 181 6.20 7.35 -5.67
CA GLU A 181 7.15 6.27 -5.95
C GLU A 181 8.17 6.15 -4.81
N ARG A 182 8.31 4.97 -4.22
CA ARG A 182 9.13 4.72 -3.04
C ARG A 182 8.86 5.72 -1.91
N CYS A 183 7.59 5.74 -1.47
CA CYS A 183 7.13 6.70 -0.47
C CYS A 183 6.57 6.04 0.78
N PHE A 184 6.79 6.67 1.91
CA PHE A 184 6.06 6.42 3.15
C PHE A 184 5.13 7.58 3.43
N VAL A 185 3.86 7.28 3.68
CA VAL A 185 2.83 8.27 4.04
C VAL A 185 2.31 7.92 5.43
N GLY A 186 2.67 8.73 6.40
CA GLY A 186 2.34 8.53 7.81
C GLY A 186 0.87 8.79 8.13
N GLU A 187 0.48 8.43 9.35
CA GLU A 187 -0.91 8.53 9.82
C GLU A 187 -1.51 9.92 9.60
N LYS A 188 -2.79 9.94 9.17
CA LYS A 188 -3.58 11.17 8.99
C LYS A 188 -2.92 12.20 8.08
N THR A 189 -1.99 11.78 7.26
CA THR A 189 -1.39 12.62 6.21
C THR A 189 -2.32 12.70 5.02
N MET A 190 -2.51 13.89 4.48
CA MET A 190 -3.27 14.15 3.28
C MET A 190 -2.35 14.62 2.17
N ILE A 191 -2.43 13.96 1.01
CA ILE A 191 -1.73 14.33 -0.22
C ILE A 191 -2.78 14.46 -1.31
N ALA A 192 -2.85 15.61 -1.99
CA ALA A 192 -3.89 15.87 -2.97
C ALA A 192 -3.43 16.77 -4.12
N ASN A 193 -4.29 16.92 -5.13
CA ASN A 193 -4.17 17.90 -6.22
C ASN A 193 -2.87 17.78 -7.03
N GLU A 194 -2.71 16.64 -7.72
CA GLU A 194 -1.59 16.38 -8.65
C GLU A 194 -0.20 16.42 -7.99
N PHE A 195 -0.13 16.11 -6.71
CA PHE A 195 1.14 16.07 -5.98
C PHE A 195 2.01 14.90 -6.46
N THR A 196 3.29 15.18 -6.77
CA THR A 196 4.25 14.13 -7.17
C THR A 196 5.35 14.00 -6.12
N ALA A 197 5.62 12.77 -5.70
CA ALA A 197 6.71 12.49 -4.78
C ALA A 197 7.48 11.22 -5.19
N VAL A 198 8.79 11.30 -5.09
CA VAL A 198 9.71 10.18 -5.29
C VAL A 198 10.70 10.15 -4.13
N ASP A 199 11.02 8.95 -3.63
CA ASP A 199 11.97 8.75 -2.53
C ASP A 199 11.67 9.64 -1.31
N THR A 200 10.40 9.70 -0.88
CA THR A 200 9.96 10.67 0.13
C THR A 200 9.32 10.00 1.34
N LEU A 201 9.59 10.52 2.52
CA LEU A 201 8.99 10.09 3.78
C LEU A 201 8.15 11.23 4.36
N PHE A 202 6.83 11.08 4.30
CA PHE A 202 5.88 11.97 4.97
C PHE A 202 5.51 11.37 6.31
N PHE A 203 5.85 12.03 7.41
CA PHE A 203 5.43 11.58 8.73
C PHE A 203 4.05 12.14 9.11
N ALA A 204 3.52 11.69 10.24
CA ALA A 204 2.12 11.90 10.59
C ALA A 204 1.63 13.36 10.53
N ASN A 205 0.35 13.53 10.17
CA ASN A 205 -0.37 14.81 10.14
C ASN A 205 0.18 15.86 9.15
N CYS A 206 0.80 15.44 8.06
CA CYS A 206 1.16 16.36 6.96
C CYS A 206 -0.07 16.69 6.09
N HIS A 207 -0.09 17.88 5.51
CA HIS A 207 -1.08 18.28 4.51
C HIS A 207 -0.34 18.89 3.32
N LEU A 208 -0.47 18.26 2.15
CA LEU A 208 0.31 18.56 0.95
C LEU A 208 -0.61 18.63 -0.26
N GLU A 209 -0.54 19.73 -0.97
CA GLU A 209 -1.33 19.97 -2.17
C GLU A 209 -0.51 20.71 -3.23
N ASN A 210 -0.77 20.40 -4.50
CA ASN A 210 -0.20 21.14 -5.65
C ASN A 210 1.33 21.24 -5.62
N GLY A 211 2.05 20.13 -5.40
CA GLY A 211 3.50 20.15 -5.22
C GLY A 211 4.25 19.05 -5.97
N GLU A 212 5.56 19.26 -6.07
CA GLU A 212 6.55 18.31 -6.56
C GLU A 212 7.57 18.00 -5.46
#